data_2c0a4f7871fbb94cb525c2efe20570d4
#
_entry.id   2c0a4f7871fbb94cb525c2efe20570d4
#
_cell.length_a   1.000
_cell.length_b   1.000
_cell.length_c   1.000
_cell.angle_alpha   90.00
_cell.angle_beta   90.00
_cell.angle_gamma   90.00
#
_symmetry.space_group_name_H-M   'P 1'
#
loop_
_entity.id
_entity.type
_entity.pdbx_description
1 polymer ?
#
loop_
_entity_poly.entity_id
_entity_poly.type
_entity_poly.pdbx_seq_one_letter_code
_entity_poly.pdbx_strand_id
1 'polypeptide(L)'
;MKHPETIHGYRVIKHIGSGAASEIYCVFDPKTSQVYALKQVLLDEKKAKDDRFLVQAENEVKVSKKLTHDAIRRIHSVEKVRPRGWTRTEVIVLMELVDGQSLDNLVDLPVDRKIRVFREVADALAHMNDQGYVHADMKPTNVLINGDGQVKVIDLGQAHPIGKSKERIQGTPGFMAPEQADVEPLTERTDVYNFGATMYWMLTGREVPTAGPGNGTGAAVPPAANRLNPEVPAELAEIISLSLEPNPHGRWKNMHAVVRQLDKLPATRVEQSKTA
;
A
#
# COMPACT_ATOMS: atom_id res chain seq x y z
N MET A 1 27.70 -1.98 2.57
CA MET A 1 27.96 -3.41 2.94
C MET A 1 27.89 -4.23 1.67
N LYS A 2 28.78 -5.24 1.49
CA LYS A 2 28.65 -6.16 0.36
C LYS A 2 27.41 -7.04 0.60
N HIS A 3 26.48 -7.06 -0.34
CA HIS A 3 25.37 -8.01 -0.33
C HIS A 3 25.88 -9.42 -0.70
N PRO A 4 25.15 -10.49 -0.34
CA PRO A 4 25.49 -11.85 -0.75
C PRO A 4 25.47 -11.98 -2.29
N GLU A 5 26.32 -12.84 -2.85
CA GLU A 5 26.34 -13.08 -4.29
C GLU A 5 25.10 -13.87 -4.76
N THR A 6 24.62 -14.77 -3.88
CA THR A 6 23.44 -15.60 -4.14
C THR A 6 22.56 -15.73 -2.91
N ILE A 7 21.24 -15.84 -3.10
CA ILE A 7 20.23 -16.14 -2.08
C ILE A 7 19.37 -17.29 -2.63
N HIS A 8 19.42 -18.46 -2.00
CA HIS A 8 18.63 -19.67 -2.36
C HIS A 8 18.63 -20.00 -3.86
N GLY A 9 19.81 -19.86 -4.52
CA GLY A 9 19.97 -20.16 -5.94
C GLY A 9 19.67 -19.00 -6.90
N TYR A 10 19.14 -17.89 -6.39
CA TYR A 10 18.99 -16.64 -7.14
C TYR A 10 20.28 -15.84 -7.07
N ARG A 11 20.77 -15.34 -8.22
CA ARG A 11 21.93 -14.45 -8.26
C ARG A 11 21.50 -13.03 -7.89
N VAL A 12 22.09 -12.45 -6.87
CA VAL A 12 21.82 -11.08 -6.45
C VAL A 12 22.45 -10.09 -7.43
N ILE A 13 21.65 -9.19 -7.97
CA ILE A 13 22.08 -8.09 -8.85
C ILE A 13 22.39 -6.85 -8.02
N LYS A 14 21.41 -6.42 -7.19
CA LYS A 14 21.56 -5.25 -6.31
C LYS A 14 20.61 -5.36 -5.12
N HIS A 15 20.96 -4.72 -4.02
CA HIS A 15 20.04 -4.44 -2.92
C HIS A 15 19.15 -3.26 -3.31
N ILE A 16 17.84 -3.36 -3.08
CA ILE A 16 16.86 -2.34 -3.50
C ILE A 16 16.02 -1.77 -2.37
N GLY A 17 16.09 -2.35 -1.17
CA GLY A 17 15.38 -1.79 -0.01
C GLY A 17 15.52 -2.63 1.25
N SER A 18 15.27 -2.00 2.40
CA SER A 18 15.24 -2.64 3.71
C SER A 18 13.94 -2.31 4.42
N GLY A 19 13.41 -3.29 5.15
CA GLY A 19 12.28 -3.13 6.07
C GLY A 19 12.70 -3.46 7.51
N ALA A 20 11.76 -3.38 8.45
CA ALA A 20 12.05 -3.59 9.88
C ALA A 20 12.64 -4.97 10.22
N ALA A 21 12.37 -6.01 9.45
CA ALA A 21 12.91 -7.36 9.61
C ALA A 21 13.15 -8.02 8.24
N SER A 22 13.27 -7.25 7.17
CA SER A 22 13.41 -7.78 5.82
C SER A 22 14.39 -6.95 4.98
N GLU A 23 15.07 -7.65 4.09
CA GLU A 23 15.89 -7.06 3.04
C GLU A 23 15.27 -7.38 1.69
N ILE A 24 15.32 -6.45 0.75
CA ILE A 24 14.77 -6.61 -0.60
C ILE A 24 15.89 -6.48 -1.61
N TYR A 25 15.98 -7.48 -2.49
CA TYR A 25 17.00 -7.57 -3.51
C TYR A 25 16.39 -7.67 -4.90
N CYS A 26 17.03 -7.06 -5.87
CA CYS A 26 16.84 -7.39 -7.27
C CYS A 26 17.68 -8.63 -7.56
N VAL A 27 17.05 -9.70 -8.07
CA VAL A 27 17.70 -10.98 -8.28
C VAL A 27 17.43 -11.52 -9.69
N PHE A 28 18.38 -12.28 -10.23
CA PHE A 28 18.23 -13.02 -11.47
C PHE A 28 18.02 -14.51 -11.15
N ASP A 29 17.02 -15.11 -11.75
CA ASP A 29 16.77 -16.55 -11.68
C ASP A 29 17.44 -17.26 -12.87
N PRO A 30 18.51 -18.08 -12.64
CA PRO A 30 19.17 -18.80 -13.72
C PRO A 30 18.30 -19.85 -14.42
N LYS A 31 17.22 -20.32 -13.78
CA LYS A 31 16.33 -21.36 -14.32
C LYS A 31 15.35 -20.79 -15.33
N THR A 32 14.82 -19.60 -15.05
CA THR A 32 13.80 -18.93 -15.90
C THR A 32 14.39 -17.83 -16.78
N SER A 33 15.64 -17.43 -16.51
CA SER A 33 16.31 -16.28 -17.15
C SER A 33 15.56 -14.94 -16.93
N GLN A 34 14.83 -14.84 -15.82
CA GLN A 34 14.04 -13.65 -15.48
C GLN A 34 14.61 -12.93 -14.26
N VAL A 35 14.24 -11.66 -14.12
CA VAL A 35 14.63 -10.79 -13.00
C VAL A 35 13.41 -10.56 -12.10
N TYR A 36 13.63 -10.65 -10.79
CA TYR A 36 12.60 -10.52 -9.76
C TYR A 36 13.03 -9.59 -8.63
N ALA A 37 12.07 -9.13 -7.85
CA ALA A 37 12.31 -8.65 -6.50
C ALA A 37 12.20 -9.83 -5.53
N LEU A 38 13.18 -9.99 -4.65
CA LEU A 38 13.22 -11.02 -3.63
C LEU A 38 13.24 -10.34 -2.26
N LYS A 39 12.19 -10.56 -1.46
CA LYS A 39 12.10 -10.11 -0.07
C LYS A 39 12.52 -11.25 0.85
N GLN A 40 13.61 -11.05 1.58
CA GLN A 40 14.13 -11.98 2.57
C GLN A 40 13.74 -11.50 3.96
N VAL A 41 12.97 -12.28 4.71
CA VAL A 41 12.59 -12.00 6.09
C VAL A 41 13.36 -12.96 7.00
N LEU A 42 14.18 -12.41 7.90
CA LEU A 42 15.00 -13.19 8.84
C LEU A 42 14.29 -13.24 10.21
N LEU A 43 13.94 -14.44 10.65
CA LEU A 43 13.20 -14.69 11.87
C LEU A 43 14.09 -15.32 12.94
N ASP A 44 14.05 -14.79 14.16
CA ASP A 44 14.71 -15.39 15.32
C ASP A 44 13.75 -16.42 15.96
N GLU A 45 14.11 -17.72 15.99
CA GLU A 45 13.25 -18.79 16.55
C GLU A 45 12.90 -18.57 18.03
N LYS A 46 13.71 -17.85 18.78
CA LYS A 46 13.40 -17.49 20.16
C LYS A 46 12.22 -16.50 20.28
N LYS A 47 11.86 -15.82 19.19
CA LYS A 47 10.75 -14.87 19.05
C LYS A 47 9.62 -15.41 18.17
N ALA A 48 9.72 -16.63 17.67
CA ALA A 48 8.88 -17.18 16.61
C ALA A 48 7.37 -17.34 16.98
N LYS A 49 6.99 -17.29 18.27
CA LYS A 49 5.57 -17.36 18.66
C LYS A 49 4.80 -16.07 18.44
N ASP A 50 5.51 -14.91 18.32
CA ASP A 50 4.92 -13.58 18.12
C ASP A 50 5.45 -12.88 16.85
N ASP A 51 5.92 -13.64 15.84
CA ASP A 51 6.60 -13.02 14.72
C ASP A 51 5.61 -12.41 13.72
N ARG A 52 5.22 -11.16 14.03
CA ARG A 52 4.34 -10.35 13.18
C ARG A 52 4.80 -10.27 11.72
N PHE A 53 6.11 -10.36 11.47
CA PHE A 53 6.67 -10.26 10.13
C PHE A 53 6.44 -11.53 9.31
N LEU A 54 6.48 -12.71 9.96
CA LEU A 54 6.09 -13.96 9.33
C LEU A 54 4.60 -13.94 8.96
N VAL A 55 3.75 -13.58 9.92
CA VAL A 55 2.30 -13.49 9.71
C VAL A 55 1.99 -12.53 8.57
N GLN A 56 2.66 -11.37 8.51
CA GLN A 56 2.49 -10.40 7.42
C GLN A 56 2.95 -10.97 6.07
N ALA A 57 4.10 -11.63 6.00
CA ALA A 57 4.59 -12.23 4.76
C ALA A 57 3.66 -13.35 4.25
N GLU A 58 3.18 -14.21 5.16
CA GLU A 58 2.21 -15.26 4.81
C GLU A 58 0.87 -14.66 4.36
N ASN A 59 0.41 -13.60 5.01
CA ASN A 59 -0.82 -12.89 4.64
C ASN A 59 -0.68 -12.20 3.27
N GLU A 60 0.44 -11.54 3.03
CA GLU A 60 0.75 -10.89 1.74
C GLU A 60 0.59 -11.89 0.58
N VAL A 61 1.17 -13.09 0.73
CA VAL A 61 1.07 -14.15 -0.27
C VAL A 61 -0.36 -14.71 -0.40
N LYS A 62 -1.03 -14.93 0.73
CA LYS A 62 -2.40 -15.46 0.75
C LYS A 62 -3.37 -14.53 0.02
N VAL A 63 -3.26 -13.23 0.27
CA VAL A 63 -4.12 -12.22 -0.34
C VAL A 63 -3.77 -12.04 -1.81
N SER A 64 -2.48 -11.91 -2.16
CA SER A 64 -2.04 -11.70 -3.55
C SER A 64 -2.52 -12.79 -4.52
N LYS A 65 -2.65 -14.05 -4.06
CA LYS A 65 -3.18 -15.15 -4.87
C LYS A 65 -4.62 -14.98 -5.31
N LYS A 66 -5.37 -14.09 -4.66
CA LYS A 66 -6.79 -13.79 -4.98
C LYS A 66 -6.95 -12.54 -5.83
N LEU A 67 -5.85 -11.81 -6.03
CA LEU A 67 -5.87 -10.53 -6.72
C LEU A 67 -5.24 -10.67 -8.11
N THR A 68 -5.96 -10.17 -9.11
CA THR A 68 -5.46 -10.07 -10.49
C THR A 68 -5.79 -8.68 -11.00
N HIS A 69 -4.84 -7.76 -10.88
CA HIS A 69 -5.00 -6.37 -11.29
C HIS A 69 -3.63 -5.81 -11.69
N ASP A 70 -3.56 -5.05 -12.79
CA ASP A 70 -2.28 -4.56 -13.31
C ASP A 70 -1.60 -3.58 -12.37
N ALA A 71 -2.36 -2.78 -11.62
CA ALA A 71 -1.81 -1.87 -10.62
C ALA A 71 -1.56 -2.51 -9.25
N ILE A 72 -1.61 -3.84 -9.10
CA ILE A 72 -1.21 -4.56 -7.88
C ILE A 72 0.02 -5.41 -8.19
N ARG A 73 1.07 -5.30 -7.38
CA ARG A 73 2.30 -6.08 -7.55
C ARG A 73 2.03 -7.58 -7.39
N ARG A 74 2.46 -8.37 -8.38
CA ARG A 74 2.32 -9.82 -8.35
C ARG A 74 3.33 -10.45 -7.40
N ILE A 75 2.88 -11.49 -6.67
CA ILE A 75 3.74 -12.37 -5.89
C ILE A 75 3.80 -13.72 -6.62
N HIS A 76 5.02 -14.16 -6.96
CA HIS A 76 5.24 -15.39 -7.72
C HIS A 76 5.33 -16.61 -6.81
N SER A 77 6.11 -16.54 -5.74
CA SER A 77 6.27 -17.64 -4.80
C SER A 77 6.63 -17.17 -3.39
N VAL A 78 6.41 -18.06 -2.42
CA VAL A 78 6.92 -17.94 -1.06
C VAL A 78 7.53 -19.25 -0.66
N GLU A 79 8.71 -19.18 -0.05
CA GLU A 79 9.40 -20.33 0.51
C GLU A 79 9.76 -20.04 1.97
N LYS A 80 9.51 -21.02 2.83
CA LYS A 80 9.95 -21.00 4.23
C LYS A 80 11.13 -21.94 4.36
N VAL A 81 12.29 -21.37 4.64
CA VAL A 81 13.54 -22.11 4.70
C VAL A 81 14.00 -22.22 6.15
N ARG A 82 14.27 -23.46 6.59
CA ARG A 82 14.90 -23.74 7.86
C ARG A 82 16.27 -24.34 7.60
N PRO A 83 17.35 -23.55 7.69
CA PRO A 83 18.71 -24.09 7.53
C PRO A 83 19.00 -25.11 8.64
N ARG A 84 19.56 -26.26 8.26
CA ARG A 84 19.87 -27.36 9.19
C ARG A 84 20.89 -26.89 10.23
N GLY A 85 20.52 -26.95 11.54
CA GLY A 85 21.41 -26.53 12.64
C GLY A 85 21.36 -25.04 12.99
N TRP A 86 20.46 -24.25 12.39
CA TRP A 86 20.31 -22.83 12.68
C TRP A 86 19.02 -22.57 13.49
N THR A 87 19.08 -21.60 14.41
CA THR A 87 17.95 -21.12 15.21
C THR A 87 17.14 -20.06 14.49
N ARG A 88 17.42 -19.79 13.20
CA ARG A 88 16.74 -18.76 12.39
C ARG A 88 15.98 -19.42 11.26
N THR A 89 14.73 -19.03 11.13
CA THR A 89 13.89 -19.35 9.96
C THR A 89 13.91 -18.18 8.99
N GLU A 90 14.02 -18.45 7.71
CA GLU A 90 13.92 -17.45 6.65
C GLU A 90 12.61 -17.61 5.90
N VAL A 91 11.98 -16.50 5.54
CA VAL A 91 10.89 -16.47 4.57
C VAL A 91 11.35 -15.69 3.35
N ILE A 92 11.32 -16.34 2.22
CA ILE A 92 11.69 -15.78 0.92
C ILE A 92 10.41 -15.55 0.13
N VAL A 93 10.14 -14.31 -0.24
CA VAL A 93 9.02 -13.95 -1.11
C VAL A 93 9.57 -13.47 -2.45
N LEU A 94 9.27 -14.20 -3.51
CA LEU A 94 9.61 -13.82 -4.88
C LEU A 94 8.44 -13.06 -5.51
N MET A 95 8.71 -11.87 -6.01
CA MET A 95 7.67 -10.97 -6.51
C MET A 95 8.11 -10.22 -7.77
N GLU A 96 7.16 -9.66 -8.46
CA GLU A 96 7.38 -8.77 -9.61
C GLU A 96 8.37 -7.67 -9.24
N LEU A 97 9.42 -7.51 -10.06
CA LEU A 97 10.31 -6.37 -9.96
C LEU A 97 9.63 -5.16 -10.57
N VAL A 98 9.46 -4.12 -9.78
CA VAL A 98 9.02 -2.80 -10.25
C VAL A 98 10.23 -1.89 -10.21
N ASP A 99 10.79 -1.58 -11.37
CA ASP A 99 11.91 -0.62 -11.48
C ASP A 99 11.34 0.80 -11.50
N GLY A 100 11.14 1.34 -10.31
CA GLY A 100 10.46 2.62 -10.12
C GLY A 100 10.78 3.23 -8.76
N GLN A 101 10.11 4.35 -8.48
CA GLN A 101 10.22 5.08 -7.24
C GLN A 101 8.90 5.01 -6.47
N SER A 102 9.00 5.04 -5.14
CA SER A 102 7.81 5.17 -4.30
C SER A 102 7.26 6.60 -4.35
N LEU A 103 5.95 6.70 -4.19
CA LEU A 103 5.22 7.95 -4.38
C LEU A 103 5.67 9.06 -3.41
N ASP A 104 6.18 8.72 -2.22
CA ASP A 104 6.77 9.66 -1.27
C ASP A 104 8.05 10.33 -1.78
N ASN A 105 8.78 9.71 -2.72
CA ASN A 105 9.92 10.32 -3.41
C ASN A 105 9.52 11.18 -4.62
N LEU A 106 8.24 11.25 -4.94
CA LEU A 106 7.67 11.92 -6.11
C LEU A 106 6.71 13.05 -5.70
N VAL A 107 7.01 13.74 -4.59
CA VAL A 107 6.17 14.83 -4.05
C VAL A 107 6.04 16.02 -5.01
N ASP A 108 7.00 16.23 -5.90
CA ASP A 108 7.03 17.34 -6.86
C ASP A 108 6.26 17.05 -8.16
N LEU A 109 5.59 15.89 -8.27
CA LEU A 109 4.74 15.62 -9.42
C LEU A 109 3.64 16.69 -9.53
N PRO A 110 3.36 17.20 -10.77
CA PRO A 110 2.22 18.09 -11.00
C PRO A 110 0.91 17.49 -10.50
N VAL A 111 -0.01 18.34 -10.03
CA VAL A 111 -1.30 17.91 -9.45
C VAL A 111 -2.08 17.00 -10.43
N ASP A 112 -2.12 17.34 -11.73
CA ASP A 112 -2.78 16.51 -12.74
C ASP A 112 -2.17 15.10 -12.84
N ARG A 113 -0.85 14.98 -12.70
CA ARG A 113 -0.19 13.68 -12.69
C ARG A 113 -0.53 12.89 -11.42
N LYS A 114 -0.56 13.56 -10.26
CA LYS A 114 -1.01 12.96 -9.00
C LYS A 114 -2.44 12.45 -9.10
N ILE A 115 -3.36 13.21 -9.71
CA ILE A 115 -4.76 12.78 -9.92
C ILE A 115 -4.83 11.47 -10.72
N ARG A 116 -4.07 11.33 -11.81
CA ARG A 116 -4.02 10.08 -12.58
C ARG A 116 -3.53 8.91 -11.75
N VAL A 117 -2.44 9.10 -11.01
CA VAL A 117 -1.91 8.08 -10.08
C VAL A 117 -2.97 7.71 -9.04
N PHE A 118 -3.64 8.69 -8.45
CA PHE A 118 -4.71 8.45 -7.46
C PHE A 118 -5.85 7.63 -8.06
N ARG A 119 -6.22 7.88 -9.31
CA ARG A 119 -7.26 7.12 -9.99
C ARG A 119 -6.87 5.65 -10.15
N GLU A 120 -5.63 5.34 -10.56
CA GLU A 120 -5.14 3.97 -10.72
C GLU A 120 -5.03 3.24 -9.36
N VAL A 121 -4.54 3.92 -8.31
CA VAL A 121 -4.50 3.37 -6.95
C VAL A 121 -5.92 3.08 -6.43
N ALA A 122 -6.87 4.01 -6.65
CA ALA A 122 -8.25 3.82 -6.23
C ALA A 122 -8.90 2.60 -6.91
N ASP A 123 -8.61 2.38 -8.19
CA ASP A 123 -9.08 1.21 -8.96
C ASP A 123 -8.51 -0.10 -8.41
N ALA A 124 -7.21 -0.12 -8.10
CA ALA A 124 -6.58 -1.27 -7.46
C ALA A 124 -7.20 -1.61 -6.09
N LEU A 125 -7.47 -0.59 -5.27
CA LEU A 125 -8.14 -0.76 -3.97
C LEU A 125 -9.59 -1.22 -4.14
N ALA A 126 -10.32 -0.70 -5.14
CA ALA A 126 -11.66 -1.15 -5.46
C ALA A 126 -11.67 -2.64 -5.82
N HIS A 127 -10.71 -3.08 -6.65
CA HIS A 127 -10.54 -4.51 -6.97
C HIS A 127 -10.27 -5.35 -5.71
N MET A 128 -9.43 -4.89 -4.79
CA MET A 128 -9.19 -5.60 -3.51
C MET A 128 -10.47 -5.72 -2.68
N ASN A 129 -11.25 -4.64 -2.61
CA ASN A 129 -12.52 -4.63 -1.87
C ASN A 129 -13.52 -5.63 -2.49
N ASP A 130 -13.61 -5.73 -3.82
CA ASP A 130 -14.45 -6.71 -4.53
C ASP A 130 -14.05 -8.16 -4.22
N GLN A 131 -12.78 -8.40 -3.94
CA GLN A 131 -12.28 -9.72 -3.51
C GLN A 131 -12.45 -9.97 -2.00
N GLY A 132 -13.13 -9.06 -1.27
CA GLY A 132 -13.44 -9.18 0.15
C GLY A 132 -12.30 -8.79 1.09
N TYR A 133 -11.34 -7.99 0.63
CA TYR A 133 -10.21 -7.52 1.43
C TYR A 133 -10.10 -5.99 1.42
N VAL A 134 -9.68 -5.44 2.55
CA VAL A 134 -9.13 -4.08 2.66
C VAL A 134 -7.61 -4.15 2.68
N HIS A 135 -6.96 -3.14 2.12
CA HIS A 135 -5.49 -2.99 2.19
C HIS A 135 -5.04 -2.65 3.62
N ALA A 136 -5.75 -1.73 4.27
CA ALA A 136 -5.61 -1.32 5.67
C ALA A 136 -4.23 -0.74 6.08
N ASP A 137 -3.38 -0.38 5.13
CA ASP A 137 -2.11 0.37 5.35
C ASP A 137 -1.72 1.15 4.09
N MET A 138 -2.69 1.76 3.38
CA MET A 138 -2.40 2.60 2.22
C MET A 138 -1.68 3.87 2.65
N LYS A 139 -0.53 4.11 2.03
CA LYS A 139 0.34 5.28 2.24
C LYS A 139 1.26 5.47 1.03
N PRO A 140 1.92 6.63 0.88
CA PRO A 140 2.76 6.91 -0.31
C PRO A 140 3.88 5.91 -0.54
N THR A 141 4.50 5.38 0.51
CA THR A 141 5.58 4.37 0.39
C THR A 141 5.09 3.02 -0.16
N ASN A 142 3.77 2.76 -0.13
CA ASN A 142 3.16 1.54 -0.63
C ASN A 142 2.63 1.66 -2.07
N VAL A 143 3.03 2.72 -2.78
CA VAL A 143 2.74 2.94 -4.21
C VAL A 143 4.05 3.16 -4.94
N LEU A 144 4.37 2.34 -5.94
CA LEU A 144 5.52 2.52 -6.83
C LEU A 144 5.05 3.03 -8.20
N ILE A 145 5.87 3.86 -8.82
CA ILE A 145 5.69 4.32 -10.20
C ILE A 145 6.97 4.03 -10.96
N ASN A 146 6.87 3.26 -12.05
CA ASN A 146 8.01 2.96 -12.91
C ASN A 146 8.30 4.08 -13.92
N GLY A 147 9.37 3.93 -14.70
CA GLY A 147 9.79 4.90 -15.71
C GLY A 147 8.74 5.13 -16.81
N ASP A 148 7.88 4.16 -17.11
CA ASP A 148 6.79 4.25 -18.07
C ASP A 148 5.53 4.90 -17.48
N GLY A 149 5.55 5.21 -16.18
CA GLY A 149 4.45 5.82 -15.46
C GLY A 149 3.40 4.83 -14.96
N GLN A 150 3.66 3.50 -15.03
CA GLN A 150 2.77 2.49 -14.49
C GLN A 150 2.79 2.50 -12.96
N VAL A 151 1.61 2.43 -12.37
CA VAL A 151 1.41 2.42 -10.92
C VAL A 151 1.35 0.99 -10.40
N LYS A 152 1.97 0.74 -9.25
CA LYS A 152 1.88 -0.53 -8.53
C LYS A 152 1.65 -0.30 -7.04
N VAL A 153 0.52 -0.77 -6.54
CA VAL A 153 0.25 -0.93 -5.10
C VAL A 153 1.03 -2.13 -4.60
N ILE A 154 1.74 -1.94 -3.50
CA ILE A 154 2.64 -2.94 -2.90
C ILE A 154 2.32 -3.12 -1.41
N ASP A 155 2.90 -4.17 -0.81
CA ASP A 155 2.82 -4.49 0.62
C ASP A 155 1.39 -4.81 1.11
N LEU A 156 0.93 -6.01 0.77
CA LEU A 156 -0.36 -6.56 1.22
C LEU A 156 -0.30 -7.21 2.61
N GLY A 157 0.80 -7.02 3.35
CA GLY A 157 1.02 -7.67 4.65
C GLY A 157 -0.01 -7.31 5.71
N GLN A 158 -0.59 -6.10 5.63
CA GLN A 158 -1.63 -5.60 6.52
C GLN A 158 -3.05 -5.86 6.02
N ALA A 159 -3.21 -6.38 4.78
CA ALA A 159 -4.51 -6.62 4.18
C ALA A 159 -5.38 -7.52 5.07
N HIS A 160 -6.67 -7.21 5.17
CA HIS A 160 -7.57 -7.86 6.13
C HIS A 160 -8.93 -8.14 5.51
N PRO A 161 -9.60 -9.25 5.89
CA PRO A 161 -10.95 -9.53 5.43
C PRO A 161 -11.94 -8.44 5.88
N ILE A 162 -12.82 -8.02 4.97
CA ILE A 162 -13.89 -7.05 5.24
C ILE A 162 -14.83 -7.59 6.33
N GLY A 163 -15.26 -6.71 7.25
CA GLY A 163 -16.16 -7.03 8.35
C GLY A 163 -15.51 -7.73 9.55
N LYS A 164 -14.18 -7.82 9.57
CA LYS A 164 -13.41 -8.40 10.69
C LYS A 164 -12.57 -7.34 11.38
N SER A 165 -12.44 -7.46 12.71
CA SER A 165 -11.48 -6.68 13.50
C SER A 165 -10.10 -7.32 13.47
N LYS A 166 -9.05 -6.49 13.56
CA LYS A 166 -7.70 -6.99 13.83
C LYS A 166 -7.54 -7.32 15.31
N GLU A 167 -6.56 -8.16 15.66
CA GLU A 167 -6.30 -8.52 17.06
C GLU A 167 -5.68 -7.39 17.88
N ARG A 168 -5.13 -6.39 17.21
CA ARG A 168 -4.43 -5.25 17.80
C ARG A 168 -4.42 -4.06 16.84
N ILE A 169 -4.05 -2.89 17.34
CA ILE A 169 -3.81 -1.69 16.52
C ILE A 169 -2.73 -1.99 15.50
N GLN A 170 -3.05 -1.79 14.22
CA GLN A 170 -2.17 -1.96 13.09
C GLN A 170 -2.51 -0.94 11.99
N GLY A 171 -1.48 -0.31 11.46
CA GLY A 171 -1.53 0.75 10.46
C GLY A 171 -0.40 1.74 10.71
N THR A 172 -0.27 2.72 9.85
CA THR A 172 0.76 3.76 9.95
C THR A 172 0.12 5.04 10.51
N PRO A 173 0.62 5.61 11.62
CA PRO A 173 0.17 6.92 12.10
C PRO A 173 0.17 7.95 10.97
N GLY A 174 -0.76 8.90 10.99
CA GLY A 174 -0.95 9.87 9.91
C GLY A 174 -1.78 9.38 8.72
N PHE A 175 -1.94 8.04 8.55
CA PHE A 175 -2.73 7.42 7.49
C PHE A 175 -3.82 6.49 8.03
N MET A 176 -3.72 6.09 9.28
CA MET A 176 -4.59 5.12 9.94
C MET A 176 -5.98 5.71 10.22
N ALA A 177 -7.02 4.97 9.83
CA ALA A 177 -8.40 5.33 10.11
C ALA A 177 -8.76 5.18 11.61
N PRO A 178 -9.71 5.98 12.16
CA PRO A 178 -10.10 5.90 13.56
C PRO A 178 -10.51 4.50 14.01
N GLU A 179 -11.30 3.78 13.21
CA GLU A 179 -11.73 2.40 13.51
C GLU A 179 -10.57 1.41 13.59
N GLN A 180 -9.43 1.68 12.93
CA GLN A 180 -8.22 0.85 13.08
C GLN A 180 -7.56 1.09 14.45
N ALA A 181 -7.55 2.34 14.93
CA ALA A 181 -7.03 2.70 16.25
C ALA A 181 -7.90 2.11 17.38
N ASP A 182 -9.20 1.97 17.15
CA ASP A 182 -10.16 1.43 18.11
C ASP A 182 -10.35 -0.11 17.96
N VAL A 183 -9.62 -0.74 17.03
CA VAL A 183 -9.69 -2.19 16.78
C VAL A 183 -11.11 -2.65 16.41
N GLU A 184 -11.85 -1.80 15.72
CA GLU A 184 -13.19 -2.10 15.20
C GLU A 184 -13.15 -2.93 13.89
N PRO A 185 -14.29 -3.49 13.44
CA PRO A 185 -14.37 -4.18 12.16
C PRO A 185 -14.01 -3.26 10.99
N LEU A 186 -13.06 -3.71 10.15
CA LEU A 186 -12.60 -2.96 8.99
C LEU A 186 -13.56 -3.16 7.81
N THR A 187 -13.84 -2.09 7.08
CA THR A 187 -14.71 -2.10 5.90
C THR A 187 -14.02 -1.41 4.73
N GLU A 188 -14.66 -1.40 3.57
CA GLU A 188 -14.16 -0.66 2.39
C GLU A 188 -13.94 0.83 2.71
N ARG A 189 -14.68 1.38 3.69
CA ARG A 189 -14.52 2.77 4.15
C ARG A 189 -13.22 3.01 4.92
N THR A 190 -12.59 1.95 5.42
CA THR A 190 -11.24 2.03 6.01
C THR A 190 -10.21 2.38 4.94
N ASP A 191 -10.26 1.69 3.78
CA ASP A 191 -9.39 2.02 2.66
C ASP A 191 -9.67 3.41 2.09
N VAL A 192 -10.94 3.83 2.08
CA VAL A 192 -11.31 5.21 1.69
C VAL A 192 -10.59 6.24 2.55
N TYR A 193 -10.52 6.04 3.87
CA TYR A 193 -9.83 6.95 4.77
C TYR A 193 -8.31 6.91 4.56
N ASN A 194 -7.71 5.70 4.57
CA ASN A 194 -6.27 5.56 4.39
C ASN A 194 -5.81 6.18 3.05
N PHE A 195 -6.59 5.99 2.00
CA PHE A 195 -6.34 6.58 0.69
C PHE A 195 -6.57 8.11 0.70
N GLY A 196 -7.61 8.60 1.37
CA GLY A 196 -7.83 10.03 1.61
C GLY A 196 -6.63 10.69 2.28
N ALA A 197 -6.07 10.05 3.33
CA ALA A 197 -4.88 10.52 4.03
C ALA A 197 -3.63 10.51 3.14
N THR A 198 -3.51 9.49 2.27
CA THR A 198 -2.45 9.40 1.25
C THR A 198 -2.52 10.57 0.26
N MET A 199 -3.71 10.84 -0.30
CA MET A 199 -3.92 11.98 -1.21
C MET A 199 -3.64 13.31 -0.51
N TYR A 200 -4.13 13.47 0.72
CA TYR A 200 -3.92 14.68 1.52
C TYR A 200 -2.43 14.97 1.72
N TRP A 201 -1.68 13.95 2.18
CA TRP A 201 -0.24 14.08 2.38
C TRP A 201 0.51 14.44 1.09
N MET A 202 0.20 13.76 0.00
CA MET A 202 0.83 14.00 -1.31
C MET A 202 0.60 15.40 -1.87
N LEU A 203 -0.50 16.05 -1.49
CA LEU A 203 -0.87 17.37 -1.99
C LEU A 203 -0.49 18.51 -1.05
N THR A 204 -0.34 18.22 0.25
CA THR A 204 -0.11 19.26 1.27
C THR A 204 1.22 19.12 2.01
N GLY A 205 1.88 17.96 1.93
CA GLY A 205 3.05 17.61 2.72
C GLY A 205 2.74 17.41 4.22
N ARG A 206 1.46 17.34 4.62
CA ARG A 206 1.04 17.22 6.03
C ARG A 206 0.33 15.89 6.28
N GLU A 207 0.64 15.27 7.42
CA GLU A 207 -0.09 14.11 7.91
C GLU A 207 -1.47 14.52 8.47
N VAL A 208 -2.41 13.58 8.39
CA VAL A 208 -3.69 13.72 9.08
C VAL A 208 -3.50 13.39 10.57
N PRO A 209 -3.99 14.21 11.51
CA PRO A 209 -3.90 13.90 12.91
C PRO A 209 -4.56 12.54 13.22
N THR A 210 -3.76 11.59 13.72
CA THR A 210 -4.29 10.27 14.10
C THR A 210 -5.04 10.39 15.42
N ALA A 211 -6.26 9.88 15.46
CA ALA A 211 -6.99 9.71 16.71
C ALA A 211 -6.23 8.72 17.61
N GLY A 212 -6.08 9.08 18.90
CA GLY A 212 -5.60 8.10 19.89
C GLY A 212 -6.68 7.04 20.17
N PRO A 213 -6.29 5.88 20.75
CA PRO A 213 -7.24 4.85 21.13
C PRO A 213 -8.35 5.41 22.05
N GLY A 214 -9.61 5.06 21.77
CA GLY A 214 -10.77 5.53 22.52
C GLY A 214 -11.25 6.95 22.18
N ASN A 215 -10.59 7.65 21.27
CA ASN A 215 -11.02 8.98 20.80
C ASN A 215 -11.91 8.93 19.54
N GLY A 216 -12.06 7.78 18.92
CA GLY A 216 -13.01 7.47 17.84
C GLY A 216 -13.27 8.61 16.87
N THR A 217 -14.51 9.01 16.76
CA THR A 217 -14.98 10.12 15.91
C THR A 217 -14.53 11.53 16.36
N GLY A 218 -13.82 11.65 17.50
CA GLY A 218 -13.23 12.91 17.99
C GLY A 218 -11.91 13.32 17.30
N ALA A 219 -11.47 12.62 16.25
CA ALA A 219 -10.30 13.01 15.48
C ALA A 219 -10.53 14.40 14.84
N ALA A 220 -9.50 15.26 14.93
CA ALA A 220 -9.57 16.58 14.31
C ALA A 220 -9.62 16.44 12.78
N VAL A 221 -10.64 17.03 12.16
CA VAL A 221 -10.74 17.12 10.71
C VAL A 221 -9.66 18.08 10.20
N PRO A 222 -8.77 17.67 9.30
CA PRO A 222 -7.74 18.56 8.80
C PRO A 222 -8.33 19.65 7.91
N PRO A 223 -7.67 20.81 7.74
CA PRO A 223 -8.07 21.83 6.78
C PRO A 223 -8.19 21.24 5.36
N ALA A 224 -9.14 21.73 4.55
CA ALA A 224 -9.26 21.28 3.17
C ALA A 224 -7.92 21.46 2.41
N ALA A 225 -7.57 20.50 1.55
CA ALA A 225 -6.26 20.45 0.89
C ALA A 225 -5.97 21.71 0.06
N ASN A 226 -6.99 22.27 -0.62
CA ASN A 226 -6.88 23.50 -1.41
C ASN A 226 -6.65 24.78 -0.59
N ARG A 227 -6.88 24.75 0.72
CA ARG A 227 -6.51 25.87 1.61
C ARG A 227 -5.02 25.90 1.89
N LEU A 228 -4.35 24.74 1.79
CA LEU A 228 -2.91 24.59 2.05
C LEU A 228 -2.10 24.62 0.76
N ASN A 229 -2.68 24.11 -0.33
CA ASN A 229 -2.11 24.12 -1.66
C ASN A 229 -3.17 24.63 -2.68
N PRO A 230 -3.07 25.89 -3.11
CA PRO A 230 -4.04 26.50 -4.05
C PRO A 230 -4.09 25.84 -5.44
N GLU A 231 -3.09 25.02 -5.81
CA GLU A 231 -3.11 24.26 -7.07
C GLU A 231 -4.09 23.08 -7.05
N VAL A 232 -4.57 22.69 -5.86
CA VAL A 232 -5.52 21.59 -5.71
C VAL A 232 -6.91 22.03 -6.13
N PRO A 233 -7.54 21.41 -7.15
CA PRO A 233 -8.90 21.71 -7.55
C PRO A 233 -9.90 21.55 -6.40
N ALA A 234 -10.93 22.39 -6.35
CA ALA A 234 -11.93 22.35 -5.29
C ALA A 234 -12.64 20.99 -5.20
N GLU A 235 -12.91 20.37 -6.35
CA GLU A 235 -13.53 19.05 -6.45
C GLU A 235 -12.65 17.96 -5.88
N LEU A 236 -11.32 18.02 -6.10
CA LEU A 236 -10.36 17.07 -5.49
C LEU A 236 -10.28 17.27 -3.97
N ALA A 237 -10.28 18.53 -3.51
CA ALA A 237 -10.29 18.85 -2.10
C ALA A 237 -11.54 18.32 -1.39
N GLU A 238 -12.71 18.35 -2.05
CA GLU A 238 -13.97 17.78 -1.56
C GLU A 238 -13.89 16.24 -1.48
N ILE A 239 -13.36 15.59 -2.53
CA ILE A 239 -13.14 14.12 -2.53
C ILE A 239 -12.33 13.71 -1.31
N ILE A 240 -11.22 14.41 -1.05
CA ILE A 240 -10.33 14.14 0.08
C ILE A 240 -11.04 14.41 1.41
N SER A 241 -11.72 15.54 1.56
CA SER A 241 -12.40 15.92 2.81
C SER A 241 -13.45 14.88 3.22
N LEU A 242 -14.28 14.42 2.26
CA LEU A 242 -15.24 13.35 2.53
C LEU A 242 -14.59 12.00 2.81
N SER A 243 -13.43 11.73 2.21
CA SER A 243 -12.68 10.50 2.53
C SER A 243 -12.15 10.50 3.96
N LEU A 244 -11.84 11.69 4.51
CA LEU A 244 -11.24 11.88 5.83
C LEU A 244 -12.28 12.09 6.95
N GLU A 245 -13.56 11.92 6.68
CA GLU A 245 -14.59 11.98 7.71
C GLU A 245 -14.28 10.95 8.83
N PRO A 246 -14.22 11.38 10.10
CA PRO A 246 -13.93 10.47 11.21
C PRO A 246 -14.94 9.33 11.30
N ASN A 247 -16.24 9.63 11.14
CA ASN A 247 -17.27 8.61 11.10
C ASN A 247 -17.27 7.89 9.75
N PRO A 248 -17.05 6.55 9.71
CA PRO A 248 -17.05 5.80 8.44
C PRO A 248 -18.33 6.01 7.60
N HIS A 249 -19.49 6.22 8.24
CA HIS A 249 -20.75 6.42 7.52
C HIS A 249 -20.85 7.77 6.80
N GLY A 250 -20.05 8.76 7.19
CA GLY A 250 -19.92 10.06 6.51
C GLY A 250 -19.02 10.02 5.27
N ARG A 251 -18.20 8.97 5.10
CA ARG A 251 -17.27 8.82 3.99
C ARG A 251 -17.95 8.32 2.71
N TRP A 252 -17.21 8.35 1.60
CA TRP A 252 -17.60 7.62 0.40
C TRP A 252 -17.91 6.16 0.75
N LYS A 253 -18.94 5.59 0.12
CA LYS A 253 -19.42 4.23 0.45
C LYS A 253 -18.35 3.16 0.29
N ASN A 254 -17.52 3.25 -0.74
CA ASN A 254 -16.44 2.32 -1.09
C ASN A 254 -15.48 2.97 -2.10
N MET A 255 -14.42 2.28 -2.48
CA MET A 255 -13.42 2.78 -3.43
C MET A 255 -13.98 3.00 -4.84
N HIS A 256 -14.98 2.24 -5.29
CA HIS A 256 -15.68 2.53 -6.56
C HIS A 256 -16.34 3.91 -6.57
N ALA A 257 -16.86 4.36 -5.43
CA ALA A 257 -17.43 5.71 -5.34
C ALA A 257 -16.34 6.77 -5.50
N VAL A 258 -15.15 6.55 -4.93
CA VAL A 258 -13.99 7.44 -5.08
C VAL A 258 -13.51 7.47 -6.54
N VAL A 259 -13.37 6.30 -7.19
CA VAL A 259 -13.01 6.19 -8.62
C VAL A 259 -13.93 7.03 -9.48
N ARG A 260 -15.27 6.89 -9.31
CA ARG A 260 -16.25 7.67 -10.08
C ARG A 260 -16.12 9.18 -9.88
N GLN A 261 -15.66 9.64 -8.73
CA GLN A 261 -15.44 11.08 -8.53
C GLN A 261 -14.13 11.54 -9.17
N LEU A 262 -13.07 10.76 -9.05
CA LEU A 262 -11.80 11.05 -9.71
C LEU A 262 -11.94 11.06 -11.24
N ASP A 263 -12.77 10.18 -11.82
CA ASP A 263 -13.06 10.14 -13.26
C ASP A 263 -13.77 11.40 -13.79
N LYS A 264 -14.38 12.19 -12.93
CA LYS A 264 -14.99 13.48 -13.32
C LYS A 264 -13.97 14.60 -13.48
N LEU A 265 -12.80 14.46 -12.87
CA LEU A 265 -11.76 15.50 -12.92
C LEU A 265 -11.15 15.59 -14.33
N PRO A 266 -10.86 16.81 -14.84
CA PRO A 266 -10.31 16.98 -16.20
C PRO A 266 -9.02 16.19 -16.46
N ALA A 267 -8.15 16.07 -15.45
CA ALA A 267 -6.88 15.38 -15.54
C ALA A 267 -6.97 13.89 -15.92
N THR A 268 -8.09 13.24 -15.64
CA THR A 268 -8.32 11.81 -15.94
C THR A 268 -8.94 11.59 -17.33
N ARG A 269 -9.54 12.62 -17.93
CA ARG A 269 -10.23 12.53 -19.24
C ARG A 269 -9.29 12.56 -20.45
N VAL A 270 -8.08 13.09 -20.30
CA VAL A 270 -7.14 13.33 -21.42
C VAL A 270 -6.57 12.03 -22.01
N GLU A 271 -6.55 10.92 -21.27
CA GLU A 271 -5.99 9.65 -21.78
C GLU A 271 -6.98 8.81 -22.58
N GLN A 272 -8.28 8.94 -22.36
CA GLN A 272 -9.29 8.19 -23.14
C GLN A 272 -9.36 8.60 -24.62
N SER A 273 -8.84 9.78 -24.99
CA SER A 273 -8.84 10.27 -26.36
C SER A 273 -7.60 9.86 -27.18
N LYS A 274 -6.58 9.22 -26.57
CA LYS A 274 -5.34 8.79 -27.27
C LYS A 274 -5.33 7.30 -27.63
N THR A 275 -6.33 6.54 -27.22
CA THR A 275 -6.49 5.09 -27.47
C THR A 275 -7.69 4.75 -28.36
N ALA A 276 -8.31 5.73 -29.02
CA ALA A 276 -9.37 5.55 -30.01
C ALA A 276 -8.85 5.72 -31.44
#